data_21ad9dcd09275530eef1a3bd369249d1
#
_entry.id   21ad9dcd09275530eef1a3bd369249d1
#
_cell.length_a   1.000
_cell.length_b   1.000
_cell.length_c   1.000
_cell.angle_alpha   90.00
_cell.angle_beta   90.00
_cell.angle_gamma   90.00
#
_symmetry.space_group_name_H-M   'P 1'
#
loop_
_entity.id
_entity.type
_entity.pdbx_description
1 polymer ?
#
loop_
_entity_poly.entity_id
_entity_poly.type
_entity_poly.pdbx_seq_one_letter_code
_entity_poly.pdbx_strand_id
1 'polypeptide(L)'
;AMHSSRRIWCLDGDGAALMHLGAMATIGHVKPDNLIHVIFNNQAHESVGGMPTTSPAARFALMAQSCGYPSTRTVSTMEELDRVLSDLPGLMLPALIEVHTAVGSREDLGRPSIGPVENKTAFMDRWSNNRKR
;
A
#
# COMPACT_ATOMS: atom_id res chain seq x y z
N ALA A 1 -5.09 9.75 5.81
CA ALA A 1 -5.18 10.67 4.68
C ALA A 1 -6.09 11.86 5.03
N MET A 2 -7.35 11.65 5.39
CA MET A 2 -8.39 12.70 5.60
C MET A 2 -8.00 13.85 6.55
N HIS A 3 -7.07 13.66 7.45
CA HIS A 3 -6.65 14.66 8.44
C HIS A 3 -5.24 15.21 8.19
N SER A 4 -4.74 15.08 6.97
CA SER A 4 -3.40 15.53 6.59
C SER A 4 -3.41 16.15 5.20
N SER A 5 -2.69 17.24 5.03
CA SER A 5 -2.38 17.83 3.71
C SER A 5 -1.17 17.15 3.03
N ARG A 6 -0.53 16.20 3.71
CA ARG A 6 0.61 15.47 3.16
C ARG A 6 0.15 14.29 2.33
N ARG A 7 0.96 13.92 1.35
CA ARG A 7 0.81 12.64 0.65
C ARG A 7 1.02 11.49 1.63
N ILE A 8 0.06 10.58 1.66
CA ILE A 8 0.04 9.40 2.53
C ILE A 8 0.25 8.17 1.66
N TRP A 9 1.23 7.36 2.04
CA TRP A 9 1.47 6.05 1.46
C TRP A 9 0.99 4.98 2.40
N CYS A 10 0.08 4.12 1.92
CA CYS A 10 -0.33 2.90 2.59
C CYS A 10 0.35 1.74 1.85
N LEU A 11 1.25 1.04 2.54
CA LEU A 11 1.96 -0.12 2.01
C LEU A 11 1.31 -1.37 2.57
N ASP A 12 0.81 -2.23 1.72
CA ASP A 12 0.04 -3.41 2.08
C ASP A 12 0.60 -4.65 1.38
N GLY A 13 0.41 -5.83 1.95
CA GLY A 13 0.64 -7.09 1.25
C GLY A 13 -0.67 -7.60 0.64
N ASP A 14 -0.58 -8.43 -0.39
CA ASP A 14 -1.74 -9.02 -1.05
C ASP A 14 -2.63 -9.79 -0.07
N GLY A 15 -2.04 -10.58 0.83
CA GLY A 15 -2.78 -11.30 1.86
C GLY A 15 -3.51 -10.39 2.84
N ALA A 16 -2.89 -9.27 3.25
CA ALA A 16 -3.52 -8.30 4.13
C ALA A 16 -4.64 -7.54 3.42
N ALA A 17 -4.43 -7.15 2.17
CA ALA A 17 -5.46 -6.51 1.34
C ALA A 17 -6.68 -7.42 1.14
N LEU A 18 -6.47 -8.74 0.92
CA LEU A 18 -7.56 -9.71 0.79
C LEU A 18 -8.37 -9.86 2.08
N MET A 19 -7.73 -9.84 3.25
CA MET A 19 -8.44 -9.94 4.53
C MET A 19 -9.34 -8.73 4.82
N HIS A 20 -9.05 -7.57 4.26
CA HIS A 20 -9.81 -6.33 4.44
C HIS A 20 -10.26 -5.68 3.13
N LEU A 21 -10.66 -6.49 2.18
CA LEU A 21 -10.99 -6.05 0.81
C LEU A 21 -12.05 -4.94 0.78
N GLY A 22 -12.99 -4.94 1.73
CA GLY A 22 -14.00 -3.89 1.88
C GLY A 22 -13.42 -2.50 2.15
N ALA A 23 -12.17 -2.39 2.61
CA ALA A 23 -11.50 -1.10 2.79
C ALA A 23 -11.36 -0.33 1.46
N MET A 24 -11.19 -1.03 0.34
CA MET A 24 -11.14 -0.40 -0.99
C MET A 24 -12.45 0.34 -1.31
N ALA A 25 -13.61 -0.24 -0.99
CA ALA A 25 -14.89 0.43 -1.21
C ALA A 25 -15.00 1.70 -0.35
N THR A 26 -14.54 1.66 0.90
CA THR A 26 -14.51 2.83 1.78
C THR A 26 -13.59 3.92 1.22
N ILE A 27 -12.39 3.57 0.78
CA ILE A 27 -11.42 4.52 0.19
C ILE A 27 -11.98 5.14 -1.08
N GLY A 28 -12.57 4.32 -1.96
CA GLY A 28 -13.17 4.78 -3.21
C GLY A 28 -14.40 5.68 -3.00
N HIS A 29 -15.15 5.46 -1.92
CA HIS A 29 -16.27 6.32 -1.52
C HIS A 29 -15.79 7.68 -0.96
N VAL A 30 -14.82 7.64 -0.05
CA VAL A 30 -14.28 8.84 0.62
C VAL A 30 -13.42 9.70 -0.32
N LYS A 31 -12.74 9.06 -1.27
CA LYS A 31 -11.85 9.70 -2.26
C LYS A 31 -10.83 10.68 -1.66
N PRO A 32 -9.98 10.24 -0.72
CA PRO A 32 -8.94 11.11 -0.18
C PRO A 32 -7.99 11.55 -1.30
N ASP A 33 -7.78 12.86 -1.41
CA ASP A 33 -6.99 13.49 -2.48
C ASP A 33 -5.45 13.40 -2.28
N ASN A 34 -5.02 12.67 -1.26
CA ASN A 34 -3.62 12.55 -0.86
C ASN A 34 -3.17 11.11 -0.58
N LEU A 35 -3.96 10.08 -0.92
CA LEU A 35 -3.65 8.69 -0.62
C LEU A 35 -3.09 7.94 -1.84
N ILE A 36 -1.93 7.30 -1.64
CA ILE A 36 -1.39 6.28 -2.53
C ILE A 36 -1.41 4.95 -1.79
N HIS A 37 -2.17 3.99 -2.30
CA HIS A 37 -2.27 2.63 -1.78
C HIS A 37 -1.40 1.71 -2.63
N VAL A 38 -0.36 1.13 -2.05
CA VAL A 38 0.53 0.19 -2.73
C VAL A 38 0.28 -1.20 -2.18
N ILE A 39 0.04 -2.16 -3.06
CA ILE A 39 -0.10 -3.57 -2.71
C ILE A 39 1.09 -4.33 -3.28
N PHE A 40 1.93 -4.89 -2.41
CA PHE A 40 2.97 -5.82 -2.79
C PHE A 40 2.36 -7.21 -2.92
N ASN A 41 2.28 -7.70 -4.15
CA ASN A 41 1.64 -8.97 -4.49
C ASN A 41 2.71 -10.01 -4.81
N ASN A 42 3.06 -10.82 -3.81
CA ASN A 42 3.95 -11.98 -3.97
C ASN A 42 3.21 -13.31 -3.95
N GLN A 43 1.87 -13.28 -3.87
CA GLN A 43 0.98 -14.44 -3.86
C GLN A 43 1.18 -15.38 -2.65
N ALA A 44 1.79 -14.88 -1.56
CA ALA A 44 2.11 -15.70 -0.40
C ALA A 44 1.91 -14.96 0.93
N HIS A 45 1.47 -15.69 1.93
CA HIS A 45 1.44 -15.26 3.33
C HIS A 45 2.79 -15.55 4.01
N GLU A 46 3.86 -14.85 3.62
CA GLU A 46 5.22 -15.13 4.11
C GLU A 46 5.36 -15.00 5.63
N SER A 47 4.65 -14.07 6.25
CA SER A 47 4.70 -13.84 7.70
C SER A 47 4.13 -14.98 8.53
N VAL A 48 3.38 -15.90 7.93
CA VAL A 48 2.70 -17.01 8.58
C VAL A 48 2.94 -18.36 7.87
N GLY A 49 4.16 -18.58 7.40
CA GLY A 49 4.59 -19.87 6.87
C GLY A 49 4.59 -20.01 5.36
N GLY A 50 4.40 -18.91 4.61
CA GLY A 50 4.54 -18.91 3.15
C GLY A 50 3.39 -19.58 2.40
N MET A 51 2.24 -19.74 3.02
CA MET A 51 1.06 -20.32 2.36
C MET A 51 0.60 -19.46 1.18
N PRO A 52 0.14 -20.05 0.07
CA PRO A 52 -0.40 -19.30 -1.06
C PRO A 52 -1.59 -18.43 -0.65
N THR A 53 -1.66 -17.23 -1.18
CA THR A 53 -2.87 -16.40 -1.12
C THR A 53 -3.80 -16.71 -2.29
N THR A 54 -5.02 -16.16 -2.26
CA THR A 54 -5.94 -16.23 -3.41
C THR A 54 -5.73 -15.05 -4.38
N SER A 55 -4.64 -14.30 -4.24
CA SER A 55 -4.34 -13.15 -5.09
C SER A 55 -4.21 -13.45 -6.60
N PRO A 56 -3.85 -14.68 -7.05
CA PRO A 56 -3.91 -14.99 -8.48
C PRO A 56 -5.30 -14.83 -9.10
N ALA A 57 -6.36 -14.98 -8.30
CA ALA A 57 -7.74 -14.74 -8.74
C ALA A 57 -8.18 -13.28 -8.50
N ALA A 58 -7.46 -12.52 -7.69
CA ALA A 58 -7.76 -11.16 -7.33
C ALA A 58 -7.02 -10.19 -8.25
N ARG A 59 -7.74 -9.36 -8.98
CA ARG A 59 -7.16 -8.30 -9.82
C ARG A 59 -7.31 -6.98 -9.08
N PHE A 60 -6.38 -6.69 -8.16
CA PHE A 60 -6.49 -5.54 -7.24
C PHE A 60 -6.68 -4.21 -7.96
N ALA A 61 -5.96 -3.98 -9.06
CA ALA A 61 -6.12 -2.76 -9.84
C ALA A 61 -7.55 -2.59 -10.38
N LEU A 62 -8.16 -3.65 -10.89
CA LEU A 62 -9.54 -3.62 -11.37
C LEU A 62 -10.55 -3.51 -10.23
N MET A 63 -10.30 -4.18 -9.11
CA MET A 63 -11.13 -4.07 -7.91
C MET A 63 -11.16 -2.64 -7.39
N ALA A 64 -9.99 -2.00 -7.27
CA ALA A 64 -9.89 -0.62 -6.84
C ALA A 64 -10.59 0.35 -7.81
N GLN A 65 -10.43 0.12 -9.11
CA GLN A 65 -11.15 0.89 -10.14
C GLN A 65 -12.66 0.76 -9.98
N SER A 66 -13.16 -0.47 -9.78
CA SER A 66 -14.58 -0.73 -9.54
C SER A 66 -15.09 -0.11 -8.24
N CYS A 67 -14.21 0.04 -7.24
CA CYS A 67 -14.52 0.73 -5.99
C CYS A 67 -14.46 2.27 -6.11
N GLY A 68 -14.00 2.82 -7.24
CA GLY A 68 -14.01 4.26 -7.49
C GLY A 68 -12.65 4.95 -7.32
N TYR A 69 -11.55 4.22 -7.31
CA TYR A 69 -10.21 4.81 -7.43
C TYR A 69 -10.03 5.39 -8.83
N PRO A 70 -9.67 6.67 -8.96
CA PRO A 70 -9.51 7.30 -10.26
C PRO A 70 -8.23 6.88 -10.99
N SER A 71 -7.23 6.40 -10.27
CA SER A 71 -5.98 5.92 -10.86
C SER A 71 -5.61 4.56 -10.30
N THR A 72 -5.33 3.61 -11.20
CA THR A 72 -4.82 2.28 -10.83
C THR A 72 -3.69 1.87 -11.77
N ARG A 73 -2.66 1.21 -11.22
CA ARG A 73 -1.51 0.72 -11.99
C ARG A 73 -1.15 -0.68 -11.49
N THR A 74 -0.64 -1.50 -12.40
CA THR A 74 0.00 -2.78 -12.08
C THR A 74 1.40 -2.75 -12.68
N VAL A 75 2.40 -3.13 -11.90
CA VAL A 75 3.81 -3.15 -12.30
C VAL A 75 4.45 -4.48 -11.94
N SER A 76 5.32 -4.97 -12.81
CA SER A 76 6.01 -6.25 -12.65
C SER A 76 7.53 -6.14 -12.88
N THR A 77 8.01 -4.96 -13.30
CA THR A 77 9.43 -4.69 -13.52
C THR A 77 9.85 -3.38 -12.84
N MET A 78 11.14 -3.23 -12.59
CA MET A 78 11.68 -1.99 -12.01
C MET A 78 11.47 -0.80 -12.94
N GLU A 79 11.58 -0.98 -14.26
CA GLU A 79 11.37 0.07 -15.24
C GLU A 79 9.91 0.55 -15.28
N GLU A 80 8.96 -0.36 -15.07
CA GLU A 80 7.54 0.00 -14.93
C GLU A 80 7.29 0.76 -13.65
N LEU A 81 7.91 0.33 -12.54
CA LEU A 81 7.82 1.01 -11.26
C LEU A 81 8.39 2.42 -11.36
N ASP A 82 9.57 2.60 -11.92
CA ASP A 82 10.21 3.91 -12.10
C ASP A 82 9.35 4.86 -12.95
N ARG A 83 8.71 4.34 -13.99
CA ARG A 83 7.74 5.13 -14.79
C ARG A 83 6.56 5.58 -13.96
N VAL A 84 5.94 4.66 -13.23
CA VAL A 84 4.78 4.99 -12.37
C VAL A 84 5.17 6.00 -11.28
N LEU A 85 6.35 5.86 -10.67
CA LEU A 85 6.85 6.81 -9.67
C LEU A 85 7.14 8.19 -10.28
N SER A 86 7.62 8.24 -11.50
CA SER A 86 7.85 9.50 -12.23
C SER A 86 6.53 10.19 -12.60
N ASP A 87 5.50 9.43 -12.91
CA ASP A 87 4.16 9.93 -13.28
C ASP A 87 3.28 10.29 -12.07
N LEU A 88 3.73 10.02 -10.84
CA LEU A 88 2.95 10.26 -9.61
C LEU A 88 2.35 11.67 -9.50
N PRO A 89 3.05 12.76 -9.90
CA PRO A 89 2.47 14.10 -9.82
C PRO A 89 1.21 14.29 -10.69
N GLY A 90 1.08 13.48 -11.74
CA GLY A 90 -0.06 13.52 -12.66
C GLY A 90 -1.20 12.56 -12.30
N LEU A 91 -1.05 11.70 -11.31
CA LEU A 91 -2.09 10.75 -10.93
C LEU A 91 -3.21 11.44 -10.12
N MET A 92 -4.44 11.16 -10.50
CA MET A 92 -5.60 11.50 -9.67
C MET A 92 -5.64 10.55 -8.46
N LEU A 93 -5.88 11.10 -7.27
CA LEU A 93 -5.91 10.35 -6.02
C LEU A 93 -7.36 10.12 -5.53
N PRO A 94 -7.61 9.06 -4.78
CA PRO A 94 -6.66 8.02 -4.36
C PRO A 94 -6.17 7.18 -5.53
N ALA A 95 -4.90 6.80 -5.50
CA ALA A 95 -4.33 5.89 -6.50
C ALA A 95 -3.99 4.55 -5.87
N LEU A 96 -4.17 3.46 -6.63
CA LEU A 96 -3.66 2.13 -6.27
C LEU A 96 -2.53 1.73 -7.22
N ILE A 97 -1.46 1.22 -6.65
CA ILE A 97 -0.33 0.63 -7.38
C ILE A 97 -0.15 -0.80 -6.88
N GLU A 98 -0.44 -1.77 -7.73
CA GLU A 98 -0.16 -3.18 -7.48
C GLU A 98 1.24 -3.50 -8.00
N VAL A 99 2.12 -3.96 -7.12
CA VAL A 99 3.51 -4.30 -7.43
C VAL A 99 3.67 -5.81 -7.31
N HIS A 100 3.88 -6.49 -8.43
CA HIS A 100 4.17 -7.92 -8.43
C HIS A 100 5.63 -8.12 -7.98
N THR A 101 5.81 -8.95 -6.96
CA THR A 101 7.12 -9.27 -6.39
C THR A 101 7.32 -10.78 -6.30
N ALA A 102 8.58 -11.20 -6.22
CA ALA A 102 8.88 -12.60 -5.92
C ALA A 102 8.61 -12.91 -4.44
N VAL A 103 8.39 -14.18 -4.14
CA VAL A 103 8.41 -14.71 -2.77
C VAL A 103 9.85 -14.68 -2.26
N GLY A 104 10.03 -14.35 -0.99
CA GLY A 104 11.31 -14.32 -0.30
C GLY A 104 11.67 -12.93 0.21
N SER A 105 12.58 -12.90 1.17
CA SER A 105 13.13 -11.69 1.76
C SER A 105 14.65 -11.69 1.63
N ARG A 106 15.26 -10.52 1.80
CA ARG A 106 16.73 -10.43 1.88
C ARG A 106 17.23 -11.27 3.05
N GLU A 107 18.37 -11.93 2.86
CA GLU A 107 19.01 -12.74 3.93
C GLU A 107 19.40 -11.89 5.15
N ASP A 108 19.78 -10.63 4.91
CA ASP A 108 20.19 -9.65 5.92
C ASP A 108 19.03 -8.82 6.50
N LEU A 109 17.79 -9.24 6.30
CA LEU A 109 16.62 -8.52 6.82
C LEU A 109 16.59 -8.57 8.34
N GLY A 110 16.86 -7.42 8.97
CA GLY A 110 16.77 -7.26 10.42
C GLY A 110 15.34 -7.33 10.95
N ARG A 111 15.23 -7.51 12.25
CA ARG A 111 13.93 -7.39 12.96
C ARG A 111 13.82 -6.03 13.61
N PRO A 112 12.60 -5.48 13.80
CA PRO A 112 12.39 -4.25 14.55
C PRO A 112 13.01 -4.37 15.94
N SER A 113 13.79 -3.35 16.34
CA SER A 113 14.45 -3.29 17.65
C SER A 113 13.56 -2.71 18.75
N ILE A 114 12.41 -2.13 18.37
CA ILE A 114 11.46 -1.50 19.30
C ILE A 114 10.12 -2.24 19.27
N GLY A 115 9.41 -2.21 20.42
CA GLY A 115 8.09 -2.81 20.52
C GLY A 115 6.98 -2.03 19.77
N PRO A 116 5.84 -2.67 19.50
CA PRO A 116 4.75 -2.03 18.74
C PRO A 116 4.22 -0.75 19.39
N VAL A 117 4.12 -0.69 20.70
CA VAL A 117 3.64 0.48 21.45
C VAL A 117 4.61 1.66 21.29
N GLU A 118 5.90 1.39 21.46
CA GLU A 118 6.96 2.39 21.32
C GLU A 118 7.03 2.91 19.88
N ASN A 119 6.94 2.01 18.89
CA ASN A 119 6.89 2.38 17.47
C ASN A 119 5.69 3.29 17.17
N LYS A 120 4.50 2.95 17.68
CA LYS A 120 3.31 3.79 17.55
C LYS A 120 3.53 5.17 18.16
N THR A 121 4.06 5.25 19.37
CA THR A 121 4.30 6.52 20.07
C THR A 121 5.27 7.39 19.26
N ALA A 122 6.40 6.85 18.84
CA ALA A 122 7.38 7.56 18.03
C ALA A 122 6.79 8.06 16.70
N PHE A 123 5.96 7.25 16.05
CA PHE A 123 5.26 7.66 14.83
C PHE A 123 4.29 8.82 15.10
N MET A 124 3.46 8.71 16.14
CA MET A 124 2.46 9.74 16.49
C MET A 124 3.11 11.06 16.89
N ASP A 125 4.20 11.03 17.65
CA ASP A 125 4.94 12.23 18.05
C ASP A 125 5.51 12.95 16.82
N ARG A 126 6.12 12.20 15.91
CA ARG A 126 6.65 12.75 14.65
C ARG A 126 5.54 13.33 13.77
N TRP A 127 4.38 12.67 13.73
CA TRP A 127 3.20 13.14 13.01
C TRP A 127 2.68 14.46 13.59
N SER A 128 2.55 14.55 14.91
CA SER A 128 2.02 15.72 15.61
C SER A 128 2.96 16.93 15.54
N ASN A 129 4.28 16.72 15.70
CA ASN A 129 5.28 17.79 15.64
C ASN A 129 5.38 18.40 14.22
N ASN A 130 5.07 17.67 13.20
CA ASN A 130 5.07 18.16 11.82
C ASN A 130 3.77 18.89 11.42
N ARG A 131 2.73 18.92 12.27
CA ARG A 131 1.54 19.77 12.08
C ARG A 131 1.77 21.23 12.46
N LYS A 132 2.86 21.52 13.17
CA LYS A 132 3.19 22.87 13.68
C LYS A 132 4.12 23.67 12.76
N ARG A 133 4.49 23.09 11.61
CA ARG A 133 5.27 23.74 10.57
C ARG A 133 4.42 23.83 9.28
#